data_878eaec3697562e7130f050a918c29b5
#
_entry.id   878eaec3697562e7130f050a918c29b5
#
_cell.length_a   1.000
_cell.length_b   1.000
_cell.length_c   1.000
_cell.angle_alpha   90.00
_cell.angle_beta   90.00
_cell.angle_gamma   90.00
#
_symmetry.space_group_name_H-M   'P 1'
#
loop_
_entity.id
_entity.type
_entity.pdbx_description
1 polymer ?
#
loop_
_entity_poly.entity_id
_entity_poly.type
_entity_poly.pdbx_seq_one_letter_code
_entity_poly.pdbx_strand_id
1 'polypeptide(L)'
;MKRAIIHDYLYVHGGAERTLAQVHAIWPEAPIHTLLHLPDRFPPAFNDMPIQTTWVNRLPATSRLARFYSLLQPIAFSGLHPNADTVISLASFGAKAVRPIRGGRHLCYCFTPPRFLWGLNRGTNLSGHVAPVQMIDTILTRWLRRWDRRAANRVTHFIAQSRYIESRIARIYGRSSRAVVHPPVNVDRFLNQPDTAHGHAGGNDGYLFAVARFEAYKRLDLAILACRRLGMRLRIAGLGVDEARLRTLAGDDPNIQFLGAISDETVAHERAGCRAFLFPGEEDFGLTAVEAQACGKPVIAYGVGGALETVVAGVTGTFFSEPTTDALADTLLSFKSTDFNPDDCRTQALRFAPDRFRTALHHAITILEGEPGE
;
A
#
# COMPACT_ATOMS: atom_id res chain seq x y z
N MET A 1 10.45 28.19 8.36
CA MET A 1 11.16 27.11 7.64
C MET A 1 10.35 26.77 6.40
N LYS A 2 10.92 26.88 5.22
CA LYS A 2 10.23 26.53 3.96
C LYS A 2 10.26 25.03 3.76
N ARG A 3 9.10 24.43 3.43
CA ARG A 3 8.99 22.99 3.17
C ARG A 3 8.55 22.76 1.73
N ALA A 4 8.96 21.63 1.15
CA ALA A 4 8.46 21.12 -0.12
C ALA A 4 8.14 19.64 0.03
N ILE A 5 7.03 19.21 -0.53
CA ILE A 5 6.58 17.82 -0.54
C ILE A 5 6.92 17.22 -1.90
N ILE A 6 7.49 16.03 -1.93
CA ILE A 6 7.83 15.32 -3.16
C ILE A 6 7.09 14.00 -3.20
N HIS A 7 6.43 13.71 -4.30
CA HIS A 7 5.71 12.45 -4.50
C HIS A 7 6.13 11.78 -5.80
N ASP A 8 6.19 10.45 -5.84
CA ASP A 8 6.72 9.73 -6.99
C ASP A 8 5.97 10.05 -8.29
N TYR A 9 4.63 9.99 -8.28
CA TYR A 9 3.79 10.29 -9.44
C TYR A 9 2.32 10.46 -9.03
N LEU A 10 1.53 11.15 -9.87
CA LEU A 10 0.09 11.35 -9.68
C LEU A 10 -0.67 10.95 -10.95
N TYR A 11 -0.72 9.64 -11.25
CA TYR A 11 -1.53 9.08 -12.35
C TYR A 11 -2.42 7.91 -11.93
N VAL A 12 -2.32 7.45 -10.69
CA VAL A 12 -3.17 6.46 -10.05
C VAL A 12 -3.57 7.01 -8.70
N HIS A 13 -4.84 6.92 -8.32
CA HIS A 13 -5.31 7.30 -6.99
C HIS A 13 -5.40 6.06 -6.10
N GLY A 14 -4.52 5.96 -5.12
CA GLY A 14 -4.43 4.83 -4.19
C GLY A 14 -4.06 5.26 -2.77
N GLY A 15 -3.49 4.33 -1.99
CA GLY A 15 -3.11 4.58 -0.59
C GLY A 15 -2.00 5.63 -0.43
N ALA A 16 -1.04 5.66 -1.36
CA ALA A 16 0.06 6.64 -1.32
C ALA A 16 -0.45 8.07 -1.55
N GLU A 17 -1.37 8.24 -2.49
CA GLU A 17 -1.95 9.53 -2.82
C GLU A 17 -2.93 10.01 -1.74
N ARG A 18 -3.67 9.09 -1.10
CA ARG A 18 -4.46 9.41 0.11
C ARG A 18 -3.54 9.87 1.25
N THR A 19 -2.37 9.26 1.41
CA THR A 19 -1.36 9.70 2.38
C THR A 19 -0.82 11.08 2.03
N LEU A 20 -0.52 11.34 0.74
CA LEU A 20 -0.11 12.67 0.27
C LEU A 20 -1.12 13.76 0.67
N ALA A 21 -2.41 13.51 0.46
CA ALA A 21 -3.46 14.46 0.85
C ALA A 21 -3.42 14.78 2.35
N GLN A 22 -3.17 13.79 3.21
CA GLN A 22 -3.04 14.00 4.64
C GLN A 22 -1.74 14.73 5.03
N VAL A 23 -0.64 14.49 4.31
CA VAL A 23 0.62 15.25 4.51
C VAL A 23 0.44 16.70 4.09
N HIS A 24 -0.21 16.96 2.95
CA HIS A 24 -0.51 18.32 2.50
C HIS A 24 -1.43 19.05 3.49
N ALA A 25 -2.38 18.36 4.12
CA ALA A 25 -3.24 18.96 5.15
C ALA A 25 -2.47 19.44 6.40
N ILE A 26 -1.27 18.91 6.67
CA ILE A 26 -0.40 19.40 7.75
C ILE A 26 0.32 20.69 7.31
N TRP A 27 0.74 20.77 6.04
CA TRP A 27 1.49 21.92 5.48
C TRP A 27 0.87 22.36 4.14
N PRO A 28 -0.29 23.04 4.17
CA PRO A 28 -1.05 23.40 2.97
C PRO A 28 -0.30 24.41 2.07
N GLU A 29 0.65 25.16 2.64
CA GLU A 29 1.48 26.10 1.90
C GLU A 29 2.66 25.43 1.16
N ALA A 30 2.97 24.18 1.47
CA ALA A 30 4.13 23.49 0.88
C ALA A 30 3.84 23.07 -0.57
N PRO A 31 4.64 23.48 -1.56
CA PRO A 31 4.49 23.02 -2.93
C PRO A 31 4.73 21.50 -3.03
N ILE A 32 3.91 20.84 -3.84
CA ILE A 32 4.02 19.41 -4.12
C ILE A 32 4.72 19.25 -5.47
N HIS A 33 5.86 18.59 -5.48
CA HIS A 33 6.56 18.24 -6.71
C HIS A 33 6.35 16.76 -7.03
N THR A 34 6.00 16.46 -8.27
CA THR A 34 5.77 15.09 -8.73
C THR A 34 6.28 14.87 -10.15
N LEU A 35 6.55 13.61 -10.51
CA LEU A 35 7.01 13.27 -11.85
C LEU A 35 6.04 13.78 -12.92
N LEU A 36 4.78 13.39 -12.78
CA LEU A 36 3.67 13.76 -13.67
C LEU A 36 2.35 13.73 -12.89
N HIS A 37 1.36 14.48 -13.39
CA HIS A 37 0.02 14.56 -12.81
C HIS A 37 -1.05 14.46 -13.90
N LEU A 38 -2.04 13.59 -13.68
CA LEU A 38 -3.22 13.42 -14.51
C LEU A 38 -4.47 13.80 -13.70
N PRO A 39 -4.89 15.08 -13.71
CA PRO A 39 -5.94 15.61 -12.82
C PRO A 39 -7.26 14.84 -12.88
N ASP A 40 -7.67 14.42 -14.08
CA ASP A 40 -8.95 13.71 -14.31
C ASP A 40 -9.06 12.37 -13.55
N ARG A 41 -7.96 11.89 -12.97
CA ARG A 41 -7.92 10.63 -12.20
C ARG A 41 -7.99 10.83 -10.69
N PHE A 42 -8.16 12.08 -10.25
CA PHE A 42 -8.12 12.44 -8.83
C PHE A 42 -9.42 13.13 -8.38
N PRO A 43 -9.75 13.02 -7.10
CA PRO A 43 -10.86 13.80 -6.52
C PRO A 43 -10.61 15.32 -6.67
N PRO A 44 -11.68 16.13 -6.74
CA PRO A 44 -11.59 17.59 -6.89
C PRO A 44 -10.66 18.28 -5.88
N ALA A 45 -10.56 17.77 -4.67
CA ALA A 45 -9.66 18.29 -3.63
C ALA A 45 -8.17 18.33 -4.02
N PHE A 46 -7.75 17.56 -5.03
CA PHE A 46 -6.38 17.62 -5.56
C PHE A 46 -6.16 18.83 -6.48
N ASN A 47 -7.22 19.43 -7.04
CA ASN A 47 -7.09 20.59 -7.94
C ASN A 47 -6.64 21.87 -7.19
N ASP A 48 -6.94 21.95 -5.89
CA ASP A 48 -6.58 23.10 -5.05
C ASP A 48 -5.16 23.00 -4.47
N MET A 49 -4.48 21.86 -4.67
CA MET A 49 -3.12 21.65 -4.19
C MET A 49 -2.08 22.33 -5.11
N PRO A 50 -1.02 22.92 -4.55
CA PRO A 50 0.04 23.58 -5.33
C PRO A 50 0.98 22.55 -5.99
N ILE A 51 0.45 21.79 -6.98
CA ILE A 51 1.16 20.70 -7.64
C ILE A 51 2.03 21.23 -8.78
N GLN A 52 3.32 20.87 -8.73
CA GLN A 52 4.33 21.18 -9.74
C GLN A 52 4.87 19.88 -10.33
N THR A 53 4.82 19.75 -11.64
CA THR A 53 5.28 18.56 -12.34
C THR A 53 6.67 18.74 -12.92
N THR A 54 7.40 17.64 -13.13
CA THR A 54 8.66 17.66 -13.86
C THR A 54 8.41 17.83 -15.37
N TRP A 55 9.49 17.99 -16.13
CA TRP A 55 9.44 18.04 -17.60
C TRP A 55 8.79 16.79 -18.23
N VAL A 56 8.76 15.67 -17.52
CA VAL A 56 8.16 14.40 -17.99
C VAL A 56 6.65 14.56 -18.27
N ASN A 57 5.97 15.45 -17.56
CA ASN A 57 4.54 15.72 -17.78
C ASN A 57 4.22 16.35 -19.14
N ARG A 58 5.25 16.94 -19.80
CA ARG A 58 5.12 17.56 -21.12
C ARG A 58 5.37 16.60 -22.28
N LEU A 59 5.72 15.34 -21.98
CA LEU A 59 5.95 14.33 -23.01
C LEU A 59 4.63 13.92 -23.69
N PRO A 60 4.67 13.49 -24.97
CA PRO A 60 3.45 13.13 -25.70
C PRO A 60 2.79 11.89 -25.10
N ALA A 61 1.47 11.80 -25.27
CA ALA A 61 0.65 10.66 -24.83
C ALA A 61 0.82 10.28 -23.35
N THR A 62 1.06 11.26 -22.47
CA THR A 62 1.35 11.03 -21.03
C THR A 62 0.28 10.19 -20.35
N SER A 63 -1.00 10.37 -20.69
CA SER A 63 -2.11 9.58 -20.12
C SER A 63 -2.03 8.08 -20.44
N ARG A 64 -1.48 7.72 -21.60
CA ARG A 64 -1.30 6.32 -22.05
C ARG A 64 0.04 5.73 -21.60
N LEU A 65 1.08 6.57 -21.57
CA LEU A 65 2.46 6.14 -21.33
C LEU A 65 2.97 6.41 -19.92
N ALA A 66 2.12 6.91 -19.00
CA ALA A 66 2.49 7.27 -17.63
C ALA A 66 3.31 6.19 -16.91
N ARG A 67 2.90 4.91 -17.05
CA ARG A 67 3.61 3.78 -16.45
C ARG A 67 5.04 3.62 -16.98
N PHE A 68 5.25 3.83 -18.29
CA PHE A 68 6.59 3.77 -18.90
C PHE A 68 7.42 4.98 -18.49
N TYR A 69 6.80 6.17 -18.42
CA TYR A 69 7.48 7.39 -17.99
C TYR A 69 7.92 7.34 -16.53
N SER A 70 7.31 6.49 -15.70
CA SER A 70 7.80 6.24 -14.35
C SER A 70 9.24 5.69 -14.30
N LEU A 71 9.75 5.13 -15.38
CA LEU A 71 11.16 4.72 -15.49
C LEU A 71 12.11 5.92 -15.62
N LEU A 72 11.61 7.11 -15.94
CA LEU A 72 12.40 8.35 -16.04
C LEU A 72 12.62 9.03 -14.68
N GLN A 73 12.00 8.53 -13.59
CA GLN A 73 12.16 9.06 -12.24
C GLN A 73 13.64 9.30 -11.84
N PRO A 74 14.58 8.37 -12.12
CA PRO A 74 15.98 8.57 -11.81
C PRO A 74 16.57 9.87 -12.36
N ILE A 75 16.23 10.20 -13.59
CA ILE A 75 16.74 11.41 -14.27
C ILE A 75 15.99 12.64 -13.77
N ALA A 76 14.66 12.58 -13.78
CA ALA A 76 13.80 13.72 -13.47
C ALA A 76 14.01 14.23 -12.04
N PHE A 77 14.02 13.34 -11.05
CA PHE A 77 14.17 13.74 -9.65
C PHE A 77 15.62 14.04 -9.24
N SER A 78 16.62 13.43 -9.88
CA SER A 78 18.02 13.76 -9.58
C SER A 78 18.39 15.20 -9.97
N GLY A 79 17.65 15.78 -10.91
CA GLY A 79 17.80 17.19 -11.34
C GLY A 79 16.86 18.17 -10.63
N LEU A 80 16.00 17.69 -9.75
CA LEU A 80 15.05 18.54 -9.04
C LEU A 80 15.67 19.09 -7.74
N HIS A 81 15.66 20.42 -7.62
CA HIS A 81 16.21 21.17 -6.49
C HIS A 81 15.15 22.15 -5.95
N PRO A 82 14.19 21.70 -5.11
CA PRO A 82 13.21 22.59 -4.51
C PRO A 82 13.89 23.66 -3.65
N ASN A 83 13.42 24.91 -3.74
CA ASN A 83 13.88 25.99 -2.87
C ASN A 83 13.20 25.90 -1.49
N ALA A 84 13.62 24.91 -0.72
CA ALA A 84 13.06 24.59 0.60
C ALA A 84 14.15 24.17 1.58
N ASP A 85 14.00 24.59 2.83
CA ASP A 85 14.89 24.22 3.93
C ASP A 85 14.73 22.72 4.30
N THR A 86 13.48 22.23 4.22
CA THR A 86 13.14 20.83 4.44
C THR A 86 12.38 20.27 3.23
N VAL A 87 12.89 19.18 2.67
CA VAL A 87 12.22 18.37 1.66
C VAL A 87 11.62 17.15 2.33
N ILE A 88 10.31 16.95 2.16
CA ILE A 88 9.57 15.78 2.66
C ILE A 88 9.20 14.92 1.45
N SER A 89 9.90 13.81 1.23
CA SER A 89 9.56 12.89 0.15
C SER A 89 8.66 11.75 0.62
N LEU A 90 7.58 11.51 -0.12
CA LEU A 90 6.69 10.37 0.02
C LEU A 90 7.07 9.37 -1.08
N ALA A 91 7.92 8.41 -0.76
CA ALA A 91 8.66 7.69 -1.78
C ALA A 91 8.52 6.17 -1.70
N SER A 92 8.30 5.58 -2.87
CA SER A 92 8.60 4.18 -3.14
C SER A 92 9.82 4.04 -4.04
N PHE A 93 10.09 5.02 -4.92
CA PHE A 93 11.20 4.93 -5.87
C PHE A 93 11.96 6.25 -6.05
N GLY A 94 11.49 7.14 -6.93
CA GLY A 94 12.28 8.27 -7.43
C GLY A 94 12.31 9.49 -6.53
N ALA A 95 11.22 9.77 -5.82
CA ALA A 95 11.07 10.99 -5.02
C ALA A 95 12.19 11.18 -3.97
N LYS A 96 12.78 10.09 -3.47
CA LYS A 96 13.93 10.15 -2.53
C LYS A 96 15.25 10.60 -3.17
N ALA A 97 15.32 10.79 -4.51
CA ALA A 97 16.53 11.25 -5.17
C ALA A 97 16.68 12.77 -5.23
N VAL A 98 15.64 13.50 -4.86
CA VAL A 98 15.61 14.96 -4.83
C VAL A 98 16.70 15.50 -3.90
N ARG A 99 17.25 16.66 -4.25
CA ARG A 99 18.29 17.32 -3.46
C ARG A 99 17.72 18.60 -2.83
N PRO A 100 17.74 18.74 -1.51
CA PRO A 100 17.42 20.01 -0.88
C PRO A 100 18.47 21.07 -1.23
N ILE A 101 18.21 22.33 -0.89
CA ILE A 101 19.21 23.38 -0.94
C ILE A 101 20.42 23.04 -0.06
N ARG A 102 21.55 23.74 -0.28
CA ARG A 102 22.74 23.55 0.55
C ARG A 102 22.44 23.82 2.02
N GLY A 103 22.70 22.83 2.88
CA GLY A 103 22.37 22.88 4.32
C GLY A 103 20.91 22.51 4.64
N GLY A 104 20.09 22.26 3.63
CA GLY A 104 18.72 21.78 3.83
C GLY A 104 18.65 20.30 4.19
N ARG A 105 17.50 19.87 4.70
CA ARG A 105 17.23 18.48 5.13
C ARG A 105 16.31 17.75 4.18
N HIS A 106 16.55 16.45 4.04
CA HIS A 106 15.69 15.56 3.29
C HIS A 106 15.13 14.48 4.21
N LEU A 107 13.85 14.58 4.55
CA LEU A 107 13.10 13.60 5.34
C LEU A 107 12.29 12.72 4.38
N CYS A 108 12.49 11.40 4.43
CA CYS A 108 11.81 10.49 3.52
C CYS A 108 10.81 9.63 4.28
N TYR A 109 9.51 9.87 4.06
CA TYR A 109 8.46 8.92 4.42
C TYR A 109 8.46 7.80 3.38
N CYS A 110 9.00 6.66 3.77
CA CYS A 110 9.20 5.52 2.87
C CYS A 110 8.00 4.58 2.91
N PHE A 111 7.28 4.50 1.77
CA PHE A 111 6.21 3.50 1.61
C PHE A 111 6.80 2.10 1.49
N THR A 112 7.81 1.94 0.63
CA THR A 112 8.54 0.69 0.43
C THR A 112 9.77 0.96 -0.44
N PRO A 113 10.88 0.27 -0.24
CA PRO A 113 11.90 0.17 -1.28
C PRO A 113 11.30 -0.41 -2.56
N PRO A 114 11.74 0.01 -3.77
CA PRO A 114 11.08 -0.37 -5.01
C PRO A 114 11.03 -1.88 -5.18
N ARG A 115 9.82 -2.46 -5.08
CA ARG A 115 9.59 -3.91 -5.06
C ARG A 115 10.17 -4.61 -6.29
N PHE A 116 10.03 -3.99 -7.47
CA PHE A 116 10.53 -4.54 -8.74
C PHE A 116 12.05 -4.63 -8.82
N LEU A 117 12.77 -3.73 -8.13
CA LEU A 117 14.25 -3.74 -8.09
C LEU A 117 14.80 -4.77 -7.09
N TRP A 118 14.14 -4.95 -5.96
CA TRP A 118 14.68 -5.71 -4.84
C TRP A 118 14.07 -7.10 -4.69
N GLY A 119 13.33 -7.58 -5.72
CA GLY A 119 12.75 -8.92 -5.74
C GLY A 119 11.69 -9.14 -4.66
N LEU A 120 11.00 -8.07 -4.26
CA LEU A 120 9.95 -8.13 -3.23
C LEU A 120 8.60 -8.57 -3.80
N ASN A 121 8.47 -8.71 -5.10
CA ASN A 121 7.34 -9.31 -5.80
C ASN A 121 7.64 -10.77 -6.09
N ARG A 122 7.47 -11.66 -5.11
CA ARG A 122 7.59 -13.10 -5.37
C ARG A 122 6.47 -13.52 -6.33
N GLY A 123 6.83 -14.01 -7.52
CA GLY A 123 5.90 -14.50 -8.54
C GLY A 123 5.79 -13.69 -9.83
N THR A 124 6.32 -12.47 -9.91
CA THR A 124 6.49 -11.76 -11.17
C THR A 124 7.90 -11.99 -11.70
N ASN A 125 8.15 -13.19 -12.25
CA ASN A 125 9.28 -13.36 -13.15
C ASN A 125 8.94 -12.57 -14.42
N LEU A 126 9.64 -11.46 -14.68
CA LEU A 126 9.74 -10.83 -16.00
C LEU A 126 10.43 -11.76 -17.01
N SER A 127 10.78 -12.98 -16.60
CA SER A 127 11.61 -13.97 -17.28
C SER A 127 10.89 -14.82 -18.32
N GLY A 128 9.89 -14.27 -19.03
CA GLY A 128 9.41 -14.84 -20.29
C GLY A 128 10.22 -14.39 -21.52
N HIS A 129 11.34 -13.65 -21.34
CA HIS A 129 12.08 -13.05 -22.43
C HIS A 129 13.34 -13.85 -22.81
N VAL A 130 13.67 -13.83 -24.10
CA VAL A 130 14.86 -14.44 -24.71
C VAL A 130 16.16 -13.92 -24.09
N ALA A 131 17.21 -14.75 -24.05
CA ALA A 131 18.48 -14.50 -23.36
C ALA A 131 19.11 -13.09 -23.47
N PRO A 132 19.16 -12.41 -24.63
CA PRO A 132 19.71 -11.04 -24.71
C PRO A 132 18.89 -10.02 -23.95
N VAL A 133 17.56 -10.15 -23.87
CA VAL A 133 16.67 -9.25 -23.11
C VAL A 133 16.89 -9.44 -21.61
N GLN A 134 17.12 -10.67 -21.15
CA GLN A 134 17.46 -10.98 -19.75
C GLN A 134 18.80 -10.35 -19.32
N MET A 135 19.78 -10.31 -20.20
CA MET A 135 21.08 -9.69 -19.91
C MET A 135 20.98 -8.17 -19.79
N ILE A 136 20.25 -7.52 -20.67
CA ILE A 136 19.97 -6.07 -20.61
C ILE A 136 19.18 -5.75 -19.36
N ASP A 137 18.17 -6.53 -19.02
CA ASP A 137 17.38 -6.40 -17.79
C ASP A 137 18.26 -6.51 -16.54
N THR A 138 19.21 -7.46 -16.54
CA THR A 138 20.17 -7.63 -15.43
C THR A 138 21.10 -6.45 -15.26
N ILE A 139 21.65 -5.87 -16.34
CA ILE A 139 22.55 -4.72 -16.30
C ILE A 139 21.78 -3.48 -15.83
N LEU A 140 20.61 -3.23 -16.41
CA LEU A 140 19.75 -2.10 -16.05
C LEU A 140 19.31 -2.19 -14.58
N THR A 141 18.90 -3.37 -14.14
CA THR A 141 18.51 -3.61 -12.74
C THR A 141 19.68 -3.36 -11.78
N ARG A 142 20.90 -3.79 -12.12
CA ARG A 142 22.10 -3.52 -11.30
C ARG A 142 22.42 -2.03 -11.23
N TRP A 143 22.29 -1.32 -12.35
CA TRP A 143 22.48 0.13 -12.41
C TRP A 143 21.42 0.86 -11.55
N LEU A 144 20.15 0.49 -11.73
CA LEU A 144 19.04 1.06 -10.95
C LEU A 144 19.17 0.79 -9.44
N ARG A 145 19.61 -0.41 -9.04
CA ARG A 145 19.88 -0.71 -7.62
C ARG A 145 21.01 0.14 -7.04
N ARG A 146 22.08 0.37 -7.81
CA ARG A 146 23.17 1.29 -7.38
C ARG A 146 22.68 2.72 -7.28
N TRP A 147 21.89 3.16 -8.24
CA TRP A 147 21.30 4.49 -8.23
C TRP A 147 20.34 4.65 -7.03
N ASP A 148 19.47 3.68 -6.79
CA ASP A 148 18.51 3.66 -5.70
C ASP A 148 19.17 3.75 -4.32
N ARG A 149 20.26 2.99 -4.09
CA ARG A 149 21.09 3.11 -2.89
C ARG A 149 21.76 4.47 -2.75
N ARG A 150 22.27 5.03 -3.85
CA ARG A 150 22.86 6.39 -3.82
C ARG A 150 21.81 7.45 -3.51
N ALA A 151 20.59 7.31 -4.02
CA ALA A 151 19.47 8.19 -3.69
C ALA A 151 19.10 8.06 -2.20
N ALA A 152 19.01 6.85 -1.69
CA ALA A 152 18.74 6.58 -0.28
C ALA A 152 19.80 7.17 0.67
N ASN A 153 21.08 7.18 0.26
CA ASN A 153 22.18 7.78 1.05
C ASN A 153 22.14 9.32 1.10
N ARG A 154 21.32 9.98 0.26
CA ARG A 154 21.10 11.44 0.30
C ARG A 154 20.00 11.85 1.26
N VAL A 155 19.16 10.90 1.65
CA VAL A 155 18.11 11.13 2.64
C VAL A 155 18.76 11.41 4.00
N THR A 156 18.40 12.50 4.64
CA THR A 156 18.89 12.83 5.99
C THR A 156 18.33 11.82 6.99
N HIS A 157 17.01 11.68 7.04
CA HIS A 157 16.33 10.73 7.93
C HIS A 157 15.18 10.02 7.23
N PHE A 158 15.05 8.71 7.48
CA PHE A 158 13.90 7.92 7.07
C PHE A 158 12.83 7.90 8.15
N ILE A 159 11.57 7.97 7.71
CA ILE A 159 10.37 7.64 8.46
C ILE A 159 9.73 6.45 7.76
N ALA A 160 9.58 5.32 8.41
CA ALA A 160 8.99 4.13 7.82
C ALA A 160 7.47 4.12 8.03
N GLN A 161 6.71 3.65 7.02
CA GLN A 161 5.26 3.49 7.19
C GLN A 161 4.86 2.31 8.10
N SER A 162 5.80 1.40 8.38
CA SER A 162 5.58 0.24 9.26
C SER A 162 6.93 -0.29 9.77
N ARG A 163 6.94 -1.06 10.84
CA ARG A 163 8.15 -1.77 11.31
C ARG A 163 8.66 -2.75 10.27
N TYR A 164 7.74 -3.31 9.48
CA TYR A 164 8.12 -4.15 8.37
C TYR A 164 8.93 -3.39 7.31
N ILE A 165 8.52 -2.15 6.97
CA ILE A 165 9.29 -1.30 6.05
C ILE A 165 10.58 -0.78 6.71
N GLU A 166 10.59 -0.49 7.99
CA GLU A 166 11.81 -0.18 8.75
C GLU A 166 12.86 -1.29 8.57
N SER A 167 12.48 -2.56 8.75
CA SER A 167 13.38 -3.70 8.53
C SER A 167 13.89 -3.80 7.08
N ARG A 168 13.04 -3.46 6.10
CA ARG A 168 13.45 -3.42 4.68
C ARG A 168 14.41 -2.27 4.38
N ILE A 169 14.22 -1.09 4.96
CA ILE A 169 15.15 0.05 4.85
C ILE A 169 16.53 -0.38 5.38
N ALA A 170 16.58 -0.98 6.57
CA ALA A 170 17.81 -1.48 7.15
C ALA A 170 18.50 -2.53 6.27
N ARG A 171 17.75 -3.54 5.80
CA ARG A 171 18.29 -4.63 4.97
C ARG A 171 18.79 -4.16 3.61
N ILE A 172 18.07 -3.25 2.94
CA ILE A 172 18.33 -2.86 1.55
C ILE A 172 19.31 -1.70 1.46
N TYR A 173 19.14 -0.69 2.31
CA TYR A 173 19.93 0.54 2.27
C TYR A 173 21.03 0.60 3.32
N GLY A 174 21.01 -0.29 4.34
CA GLY A 174 21.93 -0.23 5.46
C GLY A 174 21.71 1.01 6.34
N ARG A 175 20.49 1.57 6.32
CA ARG A 175 20.11 2.79 7.04
C ARG A 175 19.05 2.49 8.09
N SER A 176 19.09 3.20 9.20
CA SER A 176 18.01 3.15 10.20
C SER A 176 16.85 4.07 9.81
N SER A 177 15.65 3.73 10.26
CA SER A 177 14.51 4.63 10.32
C SER A 177 14.50 5.34 11.67
N ARG A 178 14.23 6.65 11.71
CA ARG A 178 14.14 7.41 12.95
C ARG A 178 12.77 7.37 13.61
N ALA A 179 11.75 7.05 12.82
CA ALA A 179 10.39 6.91 13.30
C ALA A 179 9.63 5.89 12.44
N VAL A 180 8.61 5.28 13.05
CA VAL A 180 7.58 4.53 12.35
C VAL A 180 6.27 5.30 12.52
N VAL A 181 5.67 5.71 11.40
CA VAL A 181 4.39 6.42 11.36
C VAL A 181 3.48 5.67 10.41
N HIS A 182 2.47 5.00 10.95
CA HIS A 182 1.54 4.21 10.14
C HIS A 182 0.72 5.10 9.19
N PRO A 183 0.45 4.66 7.95
CA PRO A 183 -0.29 5.44 6.97
C PRO A 183 -1.75 5.63 7.39
N PRO A 184 -2.39 6.73 6.97
CA PRO A 184 -3.77 7.05 7.34
C PRO A 184 -4.78 6.15 6.62
N VAL A 185 -5.79 5.71 7.33
CA VAL A 185 -6.98 5.05 6.79
C VAL A 185 -8.19 5.92 7.09
N ASN A 186 -9.00 6.24 6.07
CA ASN A 186 -10.25 6.97 6.26
C ASN A 186 -11.30 6.04 6.90
N VAL A 187 -11.16 5.84 8.21
CA VAL A 187 -12.01 4.91 8.98
C VAL A 187 -13.46 5.38 9.05
N ASP A 188 -13.72 6.70 9.09
CA ASP A 188 -15.06 7.28 9.24
C ASP A 188 -16.01 6.82 8.14
N ARG A 189 -15.49 6.59 6.94
CA ARG A 189 -16.23 6.06 5.80
C ARG A 189 -16.81 4.67 6.05
N PHE A 190 -16.18 3.89 6.92
CA PHE A 190 -16.50 2.48 7.16
C PHE A 190 -17.23 2.26 8.50
N LEU A 191 -17.03 3.13 9.49
CA LEU A 191 -17.62 2.99 10.84
C LEU A 191 -19.16 2.98 10.84
N ASN A 192 -19.78 3.74 9.94
CA ASN A 192 -21.23 3.91 9.87
C ASN A 192 -21.91 2.96 8.87
N GLN A 193 -21.21 1.95 8.37
CA GLN A 193 -21.84 0.95 7.50
C GLN A 193 -22.77 0.08 8.33
N PRO A 194 -24.04 -0.12 7.89
CA PRO A 194 -24.94 -1.02 8.56
C PRO A 194 -24.33 -2.43 8.56
N ASP A 195 -24.32 -3.07 9.71
CA ASP A 195 -23.91 -4.46 9.80
C ASP A 195 -24.99 -5.37 9.18
N THR A 196 -24.85 -5.59 7.87
CA THR A 196 -25.77 -6.42 7.11
C THR A 196 -25.57 -7.92 7.36
N ALA A 197 -24.52 -8.32 8.10
CA ALA A 197 -24.26 -9.72 8.44
C ALA A 197 -25.22 -10.27 9.51
N HIS A 198 -25.94 -9.43 10.25
CA HIS A 198 -26.90 -9.86 11.28
C HIS A 198 -28.11 -10.60 10.71
N GLY A 199 -28.33 -10.65 9.39
CA GLY A 199 -29.37 -11.47 8.75
C GLY A 199 -29.02 -12.96 8.63
N HIS A 200 -27.80 -13.36 8.96
CA HIS A 200 -27.33 -14.75 8.90
C HIS A 200 -27.01 -15.26 10.30
N ALA A 201 -28.00 -15.16 11.19
CA ALA A 201 -27.90 -15.67 12.55
C ALA A 201 -27.67 -17.20 12.52
N GLY A 202 -26.46 -17.60 12.92
CA GLY A 202 -26.14 -18.97 13.25
C GLY A 202 -25.69 -19.83 12.07
N GLY A 203 -24.41 -19.95 11.85
CA GLY A 203 -23.86 -20.95 10.97
C GLY A 203 -22.84 -20.46 9.95
N ASN A 204 -22.29 -21.38 9.22
CA ASN A 204 -21.25 -21.22 8.18
C ASN A 204 -21.74 -20.47 6.90
N ASP A 205 -22.89 -19.83 6.92
CA ASP A 205 -23.63 -19.37 5.72
C ASP A 205 -23.20 -18.02 5.14
N GLY A 206 -22.28 -17.30 5.78
CA GLY A 206 -21.72 -16.07 5.25
C GLY A 206 -20.65 -16.29 4.16
N TYR A 207 -20.27 -15.23 3.45
CA TYR A 207 -19.16 -15.28 2.51
C TYR A 207 -17.89 -14.65 3.12
N LEU A 208 -16.75 -15.10 2.62
CA LEU A 208 -15.45 -14.47 2.85
C LEU A 208 -15.22 -13.41 1.76
N PHE A 209 -14.56 -12.31 2.10
CA PHE A 209 -14.32 -11.23 1.15
C PHE A 209 -12.83 -10.90 1.03
N ALA A 210 -12.39 -10.64 -0.19
CA ALA A 210 -11.06 -10.13 -0.48
C ALA A 210 -11.15 -9.00 -1.51
N VAL A 211 -10.38 -7.94 -1.33
CA VAL A 211 -10.24 -6.87 -2.32
C VAL A 211 -8.78 -6.49 -2.51
N ALA A 212 -8.31 -6.56 -3.76
CA ALA A 212 -6.94 -6.23 -4.09
C ALA A 212 -6.78 -5.95 -5.58
N ARG A 213 -5.68 -5.33 -5.97
CA ARG A 213 -5.19 -5.45 -7.34
C ARG A 213 -4.76 -6.90 -7.56
N PHE A 214 -5.15 -7.49 -8.69
CA PHE A 214 -4.79 -8.88 -8.98
C PHE A 214 -3.33 -8.97 -9.43
N GLU A 215 -2.47 -9.08 -8.43
CA GLU A 215 -1.02 -9.22 -8.54
C GLU A 215 -0.62 -10.50 -7.80
N ALA A 216 0.35 -11.24 -8.33
CA ALA A 216 0.72 -12.55 -7.79
C ALA A 216 1.11 -12.53 -6.29
N TYR A 217 1.73 -11.44 -5.80
CA TYR A 217 2.13 -11.32 -4.40
C TYR A 217 0.95 -11.15 -3.43
N LYS A 218 -0.24 -10.80 -3.94
CA LYS A 218 -1.48 -10.71 -3.14
C LYS A 218 -2.02 -12.08 -2.74
N ARG A 219 -1.54 -13.14 -3.37
CA ARG A 219 -1.83 -14.53 -3.04
C ARG A 219 -3.32 -14.86 -2.98
N LEU A 220 -4.13 -14.24 -3.84
CA LEU A 220 -5.55 -14.58 -3.98
C LEU A 220 -5.75 -16.03 -4.44
N ASP A 221 -4.73 -16.65 -5.05
CA ASP A 221 -4.68 -18.08 -5.35
C ASP A 221 -4.93 -18.95 -4.12
N LEU A 222 -4.33 -18.62 -2.97
CA LEU A 222 -4.53 -19.36 -1.72
C LEU A 222 -5.98 -19.26 -1.24
N ALA A 223 -6.57 -18.05 -1.31
CA ALA A 223 -7.95 -17.84 -0.92
C ALA A 223 -8.92 -18.66 -1.79
N ILE A 224 -8.74 -18.63 -3.11
CA ILE A 224 -9.55 -19.38 -4.07
C ILE A 224 -9.46 -20.89 -3.79
N LEU A 225 -8.24 -21.43 -3.73
CA LEU A 225 -8.01 -22.85 -3.58
C LEU A 225 -8.51 -23.39 -2.21
N ALA A 226 -8.29 -22.64 -1.13
CA ALA A 226 -8.79 -23.03 0.19
C ALA A 226 -10.32 -22.99 0.26
N CYS A 227 -10.95 -21.93 -0.27
CA CYS A 227 -12.41 -21.83 -0.28
C CYS A 227 -13.07 -22.92 -1.15
N ARG A 228 -12.53 -23.21 -2.34
CA ARG A 228 -12.99 -24.30 -3.18
C ARG A 228 -12.91 -25.64 -2.48
N ARG A 229 -11.77 -25.94 -1.86
CA ARG A 229 -11.57 -27.19 -1.11
C ARG A 229 -12.60 -27.40 0.01
N LEU A 230 -13.01 -26.28 0.66
CA LEU A 230 -13.92 -26.31 1.80
C LEU A 230 -15.39 -26.05 1.42
N GLY A 231 -15.70 -25.79 0.14
CA GLY A 231 -17.03 -25.39 -0.30
C GLY A 231 -17.51 -24.07 0.29
N MET A 232 -16.58 -23.17 0.66
CA MET A 232 -16.90 -21.87 1.27
C MET A 232 -17.11 -20.80 0.19
N ARG A 233 -18.09 -19.91 0.44
CA ARG A 233 -18.33 -18.78 -0.45
C ARG A 233 -17.24 -17.72 -0.31
N LEU A 234 -16.67 -17.29 -1.47
CA LEU A 234 -15.67 -16.24 -1.55
C LEU A 234 -16.08 -15.22 -2.61
N ARG A 235 -16.10 -13.94 -2.23
CA ARG A 235 -16.26 -12.81 -3.14
C ARG A 235 -14.94 -12.08 -3.27
N ILE A 236 -14.53 -11.77 -4.50
CA ILE A 236 -13.24 -11.13 -4.80
C ILE A 236 -13.49 -9.89 -5.65
N ALA A 237 -13.09 -8.72 -5.14
CA ALA A 237 -13.16 -7.47 -5.87
C ALA A 237 -11.77 -7.02 -6.33
N GLY A 238 -11.71 -6.41 -7.51
CA GLY A 238 -10.50 -5.85 -8.10
C GLY A 238 -10.26 -6.32 -9.52
N LEU A 239 -9.15 -5.82 -10.10
CA LEU A 239 -8.65 -6.16 -11.41
C LEU A 239 -7.12 -6.26 -11.35
N GLY A 240 -6.50 -6.90 -12.33
CA GLY A 240 -5.05 -6.91 -12.46
C GLY A 240 -4.51 -7.94 -13.43
N VAL A 241 -3.20 -7.97 -13.55
CA VAL A 241 -2.49 -8.82 -14.53
C VAL A 241 -2.64 -10.31 -14.27
N ASP A 242 -2.99 -10.70 -13.05
CA ASP A 242 -3.12 -12.10 -12.62
C ASP A 242 -4.57 -12.64 -12.79
N GLU A 243 -5.51 -11.83 -13.28
CA GLU A 243 -6.93 -12.17 -13.35
C GLU A 243 -7.21 -13.47 -14.10
N ALA A 244 -6.59 -13.64 -15.28
CA ALA A 244 -6.81 -14.83 -16.10
C ALA A 244 -6.41 -16.12 -15.36
N ARG A 245 -5.27 -16.11 -14.66
CA ARG A 245 -4.81 -17.24 -13.86
C ARG A 245 -5.73 -17.50 -12.68
N LEU A 246 -6.18 -16.46 -11.97
CA LEU A 246 -7.08 -16.59 -10.83
C LEU A 246 -8.45 -17.16 -11.26
N ARG A 247 -8.99 -16.72 -12.40
CA ARG A 247 -10.24 -17.28 -12.94
C ARG A 247 -10.08 -18.73 -13.35
N THR A 248 -8.96 -19.10 -13.95
CA THR A 248 -8.64 -20.52 -14.28
C THR A 248 -8.59 -21.37 -13.00
N LEU A 249 -8.00 -20.86 -11.91
CA LEU A 249 -7.95 -21.56 -10.62
C LEU A 249 -9.34 -21.69 -9.97
N ALA A 250 -10.22 -20.70 -10.14
CA ALA A 250 -11.59 -20.75 -9.66
C ALA A 250 -12.43 -21.76 -10.46
N GLY A 251 -12.17 -21.91 -11.74
CA GLY A 251 -13.01 -22.75 -12.61
C GLY A 251 -14.47 -22.29 -12.61
N ASP A 252 -15.39 -23.23 -12.70
CA ASP A 252 -16.84 -22.99 -12.68
C ASP A 252 -17.45 -23.16 -11.27
N ASP A 253 -16.64 -23.00 -10.20
CA ASP A 253 -17.13 -23.15 -8.83
C ASP A 253 -18.10 -22.01 -8.49
N PRO A 254 -19.40 -22.31 -8.22
CA PRO A 254 -20.41 -21.29 -7.94
C PRO A 254 -20.16 -20.54 -6.63
N ASN A 255 -19.30 -21.06 -5.76
CA ASN A 255 -18.94 -20.41 -4.51
C ASN A 255 -17.89 -19.29 -4.69
N ILE A 256 -17.20 -19.22 -5.84
CA ILE A 256 -16.16 -18.22 -6.10
C ILE A 256 -16.68 -17.14 -7.03
N GLN A 257 -16.94 -15.97 -6.50
CA GLN A 257 -17.50 -14.85 -7.25
C GLN A 257 -16.48 -13.73 -7.46
N PHE A 258 -16.17 -13.41 -8.72
CA PHE A 258 -15.38 -12.23 -9.08
C PHE A 258 -16.31 -11.04 -9.34
N LEU A 259 -16.16 -9.98 -8.55
CA LEU A 259 -16.98 -8.77 -8.65
C LEU A 259 -16.40 -7.74 -9.65
N GLY A 260 -15.16 -7.94 -10.11
CA GLY A 260 -14.48 -6.97 -10.98
C GLY A 260 -14.14 -5.66 -10.25
N ALA A 261 -14.04 -4.58 -11.03
CA ALA A 261 -13.93 -3.23 -10.48
C ALA A 261 -15.30 -2.76 -10.01
N ILE A 262 -15.45 -2.60 -8.72
CA ILE A 262 -16.68 -2.08 -8.08
C ILE A 262 -16.39 -0.73 -7.41
N SER A 263 -17.45 0.05 -7.19
CA SER A 263 -17.32 1.35 -6.51
C SER A 263 -16.83 1.17 -5.07
N ASP A 264 -16.22 2.21 -4.55
CA ASP A 264 -15.78 2.21 -3.15
C ASP A 264 -16.94 2.01 -2.15
N GLU A 265 -18.16 2.45 -2.49
CA GLU A 265 -19.38 2.21 -1.68
C GLU A 265 -19.76 0.74 -1.70
N THR A 266 -19.72 0.11 -2.88
CA THR A 266 -19.96 -1.32 -3.02
C THR A 266 -18.91 -2.13 -2.27
N VAL A 267 -17.62 -1.72 -2.31
CA VAL A 267 -16.54 -2.35 -1.51
C VAL A 267 -16.84 -2.25 -0.02
N ALA A 268 -17.30 -1.09 0.47
CA ALA A 268 -17.66 -0.90 1.87
C ALA A 268 -18.85 -1.81 2.27
N HIS A 269 -19.87 -1.89 1.42
CA HIS A 269 -21.02 -2.78 1.62
C HIS A 269 -20.61 -4.27 1.66
N GLU A 270 -19.78 -4.72 0.71
CA GLU A 270 -19.28 -6.10 0.68
C GLU A 270 -18.43 -6.45 1.92
N ARG A 271 -17.63 -5.50 2.41
CA ARG A 271 -16.89 -5.67 3.67
C ARG A 271 -17.84 -5.78 4.87
N ALA A 272 -18.84 -4.89 4.97
CA ALA A 272 -19.79 -4.91 6.08
C ALA A 272 -20.66 -6.19 6.09
N GLY A 273 -20.93 -6.79 4.93
CA GLY A 273 -21.71 -8.02 4.78
C GLY A 273 -20.90 -9.31 4.90
N CYS A 274 -19.57 -9.28 4.90
CA CYS A 274 -18.78 -10.50 4.93
C CYS A 274 -18.68 -11.10 6.35
N ARG A 275 -18.42 -12.41 6.41
CA ARG A 275 -18.12 -13.14 7.64
C ARG A 275 -16.73 -12.80 8.18
N ALA A 276 -15.75 -12.70 7.27
CA ALA A 276 -14.38 -12.26 7.54
C ALA A 276 -13.73 -11.74 6.27
N PHE A 277 -12.72 -10.89 6.45
CA PHE A 277 -11.89 -10.39 5.37
C PHE A 277 -10.65 -11.26 5.21
N LEU A 278 -10.37 -11.73 3.97
CA LEU A 278 -9.17 -12.50 3.67
C LEU A 278 -8.03 -11.58 3.20
N PHE A 279 -6.88 -11.72 3.83
CA PHE A 279 -5.69 -10.95 3.57
C PHE A 279 -4.47 -11.88 3.40
N PRO A 280 -4.43 -12.67 2.29
CA PRO A 280 -3.51 -13.80 2.18
C PRO A 280 -2.11 -13.43 1.70
N GLY A 281 -1.88 -12.18 1.27
CA GLY A 281 -0.60 -11.72 0.74
C GLY A 281 0.32 -11.11 1.79
N GLU A 282 1.62 -11.11 1.51
CA GLU A 282 2.63 -10.36 2.27
C GLU A 282 2.58 -8.88 1.88
N GLU A 283 2.14 -8.02 2.78
CA GLU A 283 1.91 -6.59 2.53
C GLU A 283 2.82 -5.70 3.37
N ASP A 284 3.04 -4.48 2.88
CA ASP A 284 3.88 -3.49 3.54
C ASP A 284 3.23 -2.90 4.80
N PHE A 285 1.89 -2.80 4.81
CA PHE A 285 1.10 -2.34 5.95
C PHE A 285 -0.25 -3.06 6.05
N GLY A 286 -1.11 -2.97 5.03
CA GLY A 286 -2.42 -3.63 5.05
C GLY A 286 -3.59 -2.67 5.26
N LEU A 287 -3.65 -1.59 4.47
CA LEU A 287 -4.76 -0.62 4.52
C LEU A 287 -6.14 -1.31 4.44
N THR A 288 -6.29 -2.30 3.54
CA THR A 288 -7.55 -3.01 3.33
C THR A 288 -7.97 -3.88 4.52
N ALA A 289 -7.00 -4.37 5.30
CA ALA A 289 -7.27 -5.08 6.56
C ALA A 289 -7.81 -4.11 7.64
N VAL A 290 -7.24 -2.91 7.73
CA VAL A 290 -7.74 -1.85 8.64
C VAL A 290 -9.14 -1.39 8.23
N GLU A 291 -9.39 -1.21 6.92
CA GLU A 291 -10.71 -0.85 6.40
C GLU A 291 -11.77 -1.92 6.71
N ALA A 292 -11.40 -3.21 6.70
CA ALA A 292 -12.30 -4.30 7.09
C ALA A 292 -12.61 -4.26 8.59
N GLN A 293 -11.60 -4.02 9.42
CA GLN A 293 -11.79 -3.84 10.87
C GLN A 293 -12.65 -2.61 11.18
N ALA A 294 -12.54 -1.52 10.41
CA ALA A 294 -13.42 -0.36 10.55
C ALA A 294 -14.89 -0.69 10.27
N CYS A 295 -15.17 -1.68 9.41
CA CYS A 295 -16.51 -2.26 9.23
C CYS A 295 -16.90 -3.24 10.36
N GLY A 296 -16.09 -3.41 11.40
CA GLY A 296 -16.33 -4.37 12.47
C GLY A 296 -16.07 -5.82 12.08
N LYS A 297 -15.28 -6.09 11.02
CA LYS A 297 -15.05 -7.45 10.53
C LYS A 297 -13.66 -7.97 10.89
N PRO A 298 -13.58 -9.21 11.39
CA PRO A 298 -12.31 -9.86 11.66
C PRO A 298 -11.56 -10.17 10.38
N VAL A 299 -10.22 -10.19 10.49
CA VAL A 299 -9.31 -10.42 9.37
C VAL A 299 -8.63 -11.78 9.51
N ILE A 300 -8.62 -12.57 8.45
CA ILE A 300 -7.80 -13.78 8.35
C ILE A 300 -6.62 -13.46 7.46
N ALA A 301 -5.43 -13.39 8.03
CA ALA A 301 -4.25 -12.88 7.35
C ALA A 301 -3.08 -13.87 7.33
N TYR A 302 -2.23 -13.75 6.32
CA TYR A 302 -0.90 -14.34 6.39
C TYR A 302 -0.07 -13.63 7.47
N GLY A 303 0.47 -14.40 8.43
CA GLY A 303 1.14 -13.88 9.62
C GLY A 303 2.52 -13.26 9.36
N VAL A 304 2.65 -12.40 8.29
CA VAL A 304 3.90 -11.75 7.89
C VAL A 304 3.65 -10.31 7.45
N GLY A 305 4.63 -9.45 7.66
CA GLY A 305 4.61 -8.09 7.16
C GLY A 305 3.68 -7.18 7.95
N GLY A 306 3.05 -6.24 7.27
CA GLY A 306 2.17 -5.25 7.89
C GLY A 306 0.90 -5.84 8.53
N ALA A 307 0.51 -7.06 8.18
CA ALA A 307 -0.59 -7.74 8.85
C ALA A 307 -0.37 -7.87 10.37
N LEU A 308 0.88 -8.09 10.78
CA LEU A 308 1.26 -8.19 12.21
C LEU A 308 1.15 -6.86 12.98
N GLU A 309 1.03 -5.75 12.27
CA GLU A 309 0.88 -4.41 12.86
C GLU A 309 -0.58 -3.93 12.86
N THR A 310 -1.38 -4.46 11.95
CA THR A 310 -2.77 -4.04 11.75
C THR A 310 -3.78 -4.97 12.41
N VAL A 311 -3.49 -6.25 12.51
CA VAL A 311 -4.38 -7.26 13.08
C VAL A 311 -3.85 -7.71 14.46
N VAL A 312 -4.76 -7.82 15.44
CA VAL A 312 -4.46 -8.34 16.78
C VAL A 312 -4.99 -9.76 16.86
N ALA A 313 -4.08 -10.75 16.97
CA ALA A 313 -4.42 -12.17 17.03
C ALA A 313 -5.42 -12.47 18.14
N GLY A 314 -6.49 -13.19 17.83
CA GLY A 314 -7.54 -13.57 18.77
C GLY A 314 -8.47 -12.43 19.20
N VAL A 315 -8.24 -11.18 18.76
CA VAL A 315 -9.07 -10.01 19.09
C VAL A 315 -9.72 -9.41 17.85
N THR A 316 -8.92 -9.12 16.81
CA THR A 316 -9.44 -8.52 15.57
C THR A 316 -9.22 -9.40 14.35
N GLY A 317 -8.73 -10.61 14.56
CA GLY A 317 -8.51 -11.59 13.51
C GLY A 317 -7.59 -12.72 13.92
N THR A 318 -7.24 -13.54 12.95
CA THR A 318 -6.35 -14.68 13.11
C THR A 318 -5.32 -14.77 12.00
N PHE A 319 -4.23 -15.48 12.23
CA PHE A 319 -3.16 -15.66 11.27
C PHE A 319 -3.01 -17.12 10.85
N PHE A 320 -2.71 -17.34 9.58
CA PHE A 320 -2.11 -18.60 9.13
C PHE A 320 -0.59 -18.41 8.95
N SER A 321 0.17 -19.46 9.29
CA SER A 321 1.63 -19.36 9.49
C SER A 321 2.45 -19.55 8.21
N GLU A 322 1.92 -20.28 7.23
CA GLU A 322 2.62 -20.62 5.99
C GLU A 322 1.81 -20.16 4.77
N PRO A 323 2.46 -19.67 3.71
CA PRO A 323 1.77 -19.19 2.50
C PRO A 323 1.32 -20.38 1.62
N THR A 324 0.57 -21.34 2.21
CA THR A 324 0.06 -22.55 1.57
C THR A 324 -1.46 -22.61 1.66
N THR A 325 -2.06 -23.34 0.72
CA THR A 325 -3.51 -23.59 0.71
C THR A 325 -3.94 -24.37 1.95
N ASP A 326 -3.12 -25.32 2.42
CA ASP A 326 -3.42 -26.16 3.57
C ASP A 326 -3.47 -25.32 4.86
N ALA A 327 -2.46 -24.50 5.12
CA ALA A 327 -2.43 -23.65 6.31
C ALA A 327 -3.62 -22.66 6.37
N LEU A 328 -4.00 -22.09 5.21
CA LEU A 328 -5.19 -21.23 5.13
C LEU A 328 -6.49 -22.06 5.34
N ALA A 329 -6.60 -23.24 4.74
CA ALA A 329 -7.76 -24.10 4.89
C ALA A 329 -7.95 -24.55 6.34
N ASP A 330 -6.89 -24.96 7.04
CA ASP A 330 -6.93 -25.34 8.45
C ASP A 330 -7.37 -24.16 9.34
N THR A 331 -6.87 -22.97 9.03
CA THR A 331 -7.28 -21.73 9.72
C THR A 331 -8.77 -21.43 9.48
N LEU A 332 -9.26 -21.61 8.25
CA LEU A 332 -10.67 -21.40 7.90
C LEU A 332 -11.60 -22.41 8.58
N LEU A 333 -11.18 -23.66 8.74
CA LEU A 333 -11.94 -24.69 9.44
C LEU A 333 -12.12 -24.39 10.94
N SER A 334 -11.09 -23.85 11.58
CA SER A 334 -11.13 -23.48 12.99
C SER A 334 -11.76 -22.11 13.27
N PHE A 335 -11.92 -21.27 12.23
CA PHE A 335 -12.36 -19.88 12.36
C PHE A 335 -13.87 -19.78 12.65
N LYS A 336 -14.22 -19.05 13.72
CA LYS A 336 -15.59 -18.66 14.04
C LYS A 336 -15.67 -17.14 14.13
N SER A 337 -16.47 -16.52 13.30
CA SER A 337 -16.65 -15.05 13.31
C SER A 337 -17.23 -14.53 14.63
N THR A 338 -17.99 -15.36 15.33
CA THR A 338 -18.59 -15.06 16.65
C THR A 338 -17.57 -14.90 17.77
N ASP A 339 -16.34 -15.39 17.59
CA ASP A 339 -15.26 -15.25 18.57
C ASP A 339 -14.65 -13.82 18.57
N PHE A 340 -15.05 -12.97 17.60
CA PHE A 340 -14.51 -11.62 17.41
C PHE A 340 -15.58 -10.57 17.65
N ASN A 341 -15.28 -9.62 18.55
CA ASN A 341 -16.17 -8.50 18.81
C ASN A 341 -15.99 -7.41 17.71
N PRO A 342 -17.07 -7.01 16.99
CA PRO A 342 -17.00 -5.95 16.01
C PRO A 342 -16.45 -4.60 16.56
N ASP A 343 -16.70 -4.26 17.81
CA ASP A 343 -16.24 -3.03 18.41
C ASP A 343 -14.74 -3.04 18.72
N ASP A 344 -14.17 -4.19 19.02
CA ASP A 344 -12.72 -4.36 19.14
C ASP A 344 -12.03 -4.15 17.78
N CYS A 345 -12.64 -4.66 16.70
CA CYS A 345 -12.17 -4.43 15.34
C CYS A 345 -12.19 -2.92 15.00
N ARG A 346 -13.30 -2.23 15.29
CA ARG A 346 -13.43 -0.78 15.06
C ARG A 346 -12.43 0.01 15.89
N THR A 347 -12.26 -0.34 17.16
CA THR A 347 -11.30 0.29 18.08
C THR A 347 -9.87 0.16 17.54
N GLN A 348 -9.50 -1.02 17.06
CA GLN A 348 -8.19 -1.23 16.43
C GLN A 348 -8.03 -0.36 15.17
N ALA A 349 -9.04 -0.28 14.31
CA ALA A 349 -9.00 0.54 13.09
C ALA A 349 -8.82 2.03 13.39
N LEU A 350 -9.45 2.57 14.44
CA LEU A 350 -9.34 3.96 14.86
C LEU A 350 -7.90 4.40 15.22
N ARG A 351 -7.02 3.46 15.53
CA ARG A 351 -5.59 3.76 15.77
C ARG A 351 -4.89 4.29 14.52
N PHE A 352 -5.45 4.03 13.34
CA PHE A 352 -4.92 4.41 12.03
C PHE A 352 -5.71 5.55 11.37
N ALA A 353 -6.56 6.25 12.15
CA ALA A 353 -7.34 7.39 11.67
C ALA A 353 -6.44 8.52 11.15
N PRO A 354 -6.92 9.34 10.20
CA PRO A 354 -6.12 10.42 9.61
C PRO A 354 -5.53 11.40 10.61
N ASP A 355 -6.27 11.74 11.68
CA ASP A 355 -5.81 12.66 12.72
C ASP A 355 -4.61 12.11 13.50
N ARG A 356 -4.63 10.80 13.80
CA ARG A 356 -3.51 10.13 14.45
C ARG A 356 -2.26 10.16 13.58
N PHE A 357 -2.43 9.90 12.28
CA PHE A 357 -1.34 10.00 11.32
C PHE A 357 -0.77 11.43 11.27
N ARG A 358 -1.64 12.45 11.11
CA ARG A 358 -1.21 13.84 11.02
C ARG A 358 -0.41 14.27 12.25
N THR A 359 -0.93 13.95 13.44
CA THR A 359 -0.26 14.27 14.71
C THR A 359 1.10 13.57 14.82
N ALA A 360 1.16 12.27 14.53
CA ALA A 360 2.40 11.49 14.62
C ALA A 360 3.45 11.94 13.60
N LEU A 361 3.03 12.21 12.35
CA LEU A 361 3.95 12.67 11.30
C LEU A 361 4.47 14.07 11.59
N HIS A 362 3.59 15.00 11.99
CA HIS A 362 3.98 16.36 12.37
C HIS A 362 5.01 16.35 13.51
N HIS A 363 4.75 15.57 14.54
CA HIS A 363 5.66 15.43 15.68
C HIS A 363 7.02 14.85 15.26
N ALA A 364 7.02 13.75 14.48
CA ALA A 364 8.25 13.13 13.99
C ALA A 364 9.08 14.11 13.14
N ILE A 365 8.45 14.82 12.19
CA ILE A 365 9.14 15.77 11.32
C ILE A 365 9.70 16.95 12.14
N THR A 366 8.94 17.50 13.09
CA THR A 366 9.40 18.61 13.93
C THR A 366 10.65 18.24 14.74
N ILE A 367 10.70 17.03 15.30
CA ILE A 367 11.90 16.53 16.00
C ILE A 367 13.08 16.42 15.03
N LEU A 368 12.86 15.75 13.88
CA LEU A 368 13.92 15.49 12.91
C LEU A 368 14.44 16.75 12.20
N GLU A 369 13.64 17.82 12.13
CA GLU A 369 14.10 19.14 11.68
C GLU A 369 15.09 19.79 12.69
N GLY A 370 15.08 19.40 13.95
CA GLY A 370 16.00 19.85 14.99
C GLY A 370 17.29 19.02 15.09
N GLU A 371 17.29 17.75 14.63
CA GLU A 371 18.43 16.84 14.79
C GLU A 371 19.52 17.06 13.71
N PRO A 372 20.81 16.86 14.02
CA PRO A 372 21.87 16.84 13.01
C PRO A 372 21.62 15.71 12.00
N GLY A 373 22.02 15.93 10.73
CA GLY A 373 22.05 14.86 9.71
C GLY A 373 23.10 13.80 10.04
N GLU A 374 22.80 12.53 9.70
CA GLU A 374 23.78 11.42 9.79
C GLU A 374 24.82 11.47 8.68
#